data_0521067b624e9f06ddd047866584e272
#
_entry.id   0521067b624e9f06ddd047866584e272
#
_cell.length_a   1.000
_cell.length_b   1.000
_cell.length_c   1.000
_cell.angle_alpha   90.00
_cell.angle_beta   90.00
_cell.angle_gamma   90.00
#
_symmetry.space_group_name_H-M   'P 1'
#
loop_
_entity.id
_entity.type
_entity.pdbx_description
1 polymer ?
#
loop_
_entity_poly.entity_id
_entity_poly.type
_entity_poly.pdbx_seq_one_letter_code
_entity_poly.pdbx_strand_id
1 'polypeptide(L)'
;MTGSEQEHYAALRATIRERGTARVYVFVAGLVAWAALTVGTTAISAPPVATLVPLLILAATFEAVFALHVGVERVGRYLEVFFDDGWERAAMAFGRPKHAVRIDALFVAVFALAAAWNLMPALVAQPTSEEIAFIGGAHALFGVRLVYARFTASKQREIDRARFRELLESSRRHEEHEDSRRVP
;
A
#
# COMPACT_ATOMS: atom_id res chain seq x y z
N MET A 1 14.50 -28.42 -2.76
CA MET A 1 14.80 -27.21 -3.55
C MET A 1 16.10 -27.43 -4.32
N THR A 2 16.09 -27.20 -5.61
CA THR A 2 17.30 -27.18 -6.46
C THR A 2 18.10 -25.88 -6.22
N GLY A 3 19.36 -25.79 -6.70
CA GLY A 3 20.16 -24.57 -6.55
C GLY A 3 19.49 -23.34 -7.17
N SER A 4 18.87 -23.49 -8.34
CA SER A 4 18.16 -22.39 -9.02
C SER A 4 16.88 -21.95 -8.26
N GLU A 5 16.17 -22.87 -7.62
CA GLU A 5 15.02 -22.54 -6.75
C GLU A 5 15.45 -21.76 -5.50
N GLN A 6 16.61 -22.10 -4.93
CA GLN A 6 17.16 -21.36 -3.79
C GLN A 6 17.55 -19.93 -4.17
N GLU A 7 18.17 -19.73 -5.32
CA GLU A 7 18.51 -18.41 -5.84
C GLU A 7 17.26 -17.58 -6.10
N HIS A 8 16.24 -18.16 -6.72
CA HIS A 8 14.96 -17.48 -6.97
C HIS A 8 14.26 -17.09 -5.66
N TYR A 9 14.20 -18.00 -4.68
CA TYR A 9 13.65 -17.71 -3.35
C TYR A 9 14.41 -16.56 -2.66
N ALA A 10 15.74 -16.57 -2.69
CA ALA A 10 16.58 -15.54 -2.10
C ALA A 10 16.35 -14.17 -2.75
N ALA A 11 16.19 -14.11 -4.08
CA ALA A 11 15.89 -12.89 -4.82
C ALA A 11 14.52 -12.31 -4.44
N LEU A 12 13.50 -13.16 -4.28
CA LEU A 12 12.17 -12.73 -3.82
C LEU A 12 12.20 -12.18 -2.39
N ARG A 13 12.96 -12.83 -1.50
CA ARG A 13 13.17 -12.33 -0.12
C ARG A 13 13.92 -11.01 -0.08
N ALA A 14 14.91 -10.82 -0.95
CA ALA A 14 15.59 -9.54 -1.11
C ALA A 14 14.61 -8.44 -1.57
N THR A 15 13.75 -8.74 -2.54
CA THR A 15 12.70 -7.82 -3.03
C THR A 15 11.73 -7.39 -1.92
N ILE A 16 11.30 -8.33 -1.05
CA ILE A 16 10.44 -8.00 0.11
C ILE A 16 11.16 -7.00 1.02
N ARG A 17 12.41 -7.26 1.35
CA ARG A 17 13.22 -6.41 2.24
C ARG A 17 13.43 -5.02 1.64
N GLU A 18 13.83 -4.94 0.38
CA GLU A 18 14.08 -3.67 -0.32
C GLU A 18 12.82 -2.81 -0.40
N ARG A 19 11.70 -3.39 -0.83
CA ARG A 19 10.41 -2.70 -0.89
C ARG A 19 9.91 -2.29 0.49
N GLY A 20 10.12 -3.14 1.52
CA GLY A 20 9.80 -2.81 2.90
C GLY A 20 10.59 -1.60 3.40
N THR A 21 11.88 -1.53 3.12
CA THR A 21 12.75 -0.39 3.44
C THR A 21 12.36 0.85 2.65
N ALA A 22 12.18 0.73 1.33
CA ALA A 22 11.75 1.83 0.46
C ALA A 22 10.43 2.44 0.95
N ARG A 23 9.47 1.60 1.39
CA ARG A 23 8.19 2.05 1.95
C ARG A 23 8.38 2.99 3.15
N VAL A 24 9.29 2.67 4.06
CA VAL A 24 9.56 3.52 5.24
C VAL A 24 10.18 4.84 4.81
N TYR A 25 11.15 4.82 3.90
CA TYR A 25 11.77 6.05 3.39
C TYR A 25 10.76 6.95 2.66
N VAL A 26 9.95 6.40 1.78
CA VAL A 26 8.91 7.16 1.05
C VAL A 26 7.90 7.75 2.02
N PHE A 27 7.48 6.99 3.03
CA PHE A 27 6.57 7.47 4.07
C PHE A 27 7.16 8.66 4.85
N VAL A 28 8.37 8.52 5.38
CA VAL A 28 9.02 9.59 6.16
C VAL A 28 9.30 10.82 5.30
N ALA A 29 9.91 10.63 4.12
CA ALA A 29 10.23 11.73 3.21
C ALA A 29 8.97 12.47 2.76
N GLY A 30 7.89 11.73 2.44
CA GLY A 30 6.61 12.32 2.05
C GLY A 30 5.95 13.13 3.17
N LEU A 31 5.95 12.62 4.41
CA LEU A 31 5.42 13.37 5.55
C LEU A 31 6.26 14.61 5.86
N VAL A 32 7.59 14.54 5.75
CA VAL A 32 8.46 15.70 5.91
C VAL A 32 8.19 16.75 4.84
N ALA A 33 8.08 16.34 3.57
CA ALA A 33 7.76 17.23 2.46
C ALA A 33 6.38 17.89 2.63
N TRP A 34 5.36 17.10 3.01
CA TRP A 34 4.04 17.61 3.33
C TRP A 34 4.08 18.64 4.46
N ALA A 35 4.75 18.33 5.58
CA ALA A 35 4.84 19.23 6.73
C ALA A 35 5.57 20.53 6.37
N ALA A 36 6.68 20.44 5.63
CA ALA A 36 7.45 21.61 5.16
C ALA A 36 6.60 22.53 4.27
N LEU A 37 5.85 21.95 3.32
CA LEU A 37 4.94 22.73 2.46
C LEU A 37 3.78 23.34 3.24
N THR A 38 3.19 22.61 4.19
CA THR A 38 2.11 23.13 5.04
C THR A 38 2.59 24.31 5.87
N VAL A 39 3.75 24.19 6.50
CA VAL A 39 4.37 25.30 7.25
C VAL A 39 4.71 26.46 6.32
N GLY A 40 5.34 26.18 5.18
CA GLY A 40 5.74 27.19 4.20
C GLY A 40 4.56 28.00 3.66
N THR A 41 3.49 27.33 3.22
CA THR A 41 2.27 27.98 2.72
C THR A 41 1.57 28.84 3.79
N THR A 42 1.58 28.36 5.04
CA THR A 42 1.03 29.11 6.17
C THR A 42 1.88 30.34 6.50
N ALA A 43 3.22 30.19 6.52
CA ALA A 43 4.16 31.26 6.87
C ALA A 43 4.10 32.47 5.89
N ILE A 44 3.85 32.19 4.60
CA ILE A 44 3.73 33.25 3.58
C ILE A 44 2.29 33.77 3.42
N SER A 45 1.37 33.36 4.29
CA SER A 45 -0.07 33.72 4.19
C SER A 45 -0.64 33.41 2.79
N ALA A 46 -0.32 32.27 2.25
CA ALA A 46 -0.77 31.86 0.92
C ALA A 46 -2.32 31.78 0.86
N PRO A 47 -2.94 31.95 -0.33
CA PRO A 47 -4.37 31.83 -0.47
C PRO A 47 -4.86 30.42 -0.05
N PRO A 48 -6.12 30.27 0.42
CA PRO A 48 -6.68 29.02 0.93
C PRO A 48 -6.47 27.84 -0.02
N VAL A 49 -6.59 28.07 -1.33
CA VAL A 49 -6.40 27.04 -2.37
C VAL A 49 -4.99 26.46 -2.39
N ALA A 50 -3.98 27.17 -1.85
CA ALA A 50 -2.61 26.66 -1.79
C ALA A 50 -2.47 25.42 -0.88
N THR A 51 -3.43 25.16 0.02
CA THR A 51 -3.47 23.93 0.84
C THR A 51 -3.63 22.65 0.00
N LEU A 52 -4.04 22.78 -1.26
CA LEU A 52 -4.10 21.64 -2.19
C LEU A 52 -2.72 21.11 -2.59
N VAL A 53 -1.67 21.95 -2.54
CA VAL A 53 -0.31 21.53 -2.88
C VAL A 53 0.23 20.51 -1.86
N PRO A 54 0.26 20.79 -0.55
CA PRO A 54 0.64 19.78 0.44
C PRO A 54 -0.33 18.58 0.46
N LEU A 55 -1.64 18.76 0.19
CA LEU A 55 -2.57 17.64 0.06
C LEU A 55 -2.18 16.71 -1.10
N LEU A 56 -1.74 17.26 -2.24
CA LEU A 56 -1.27 16.46 -3.38
C LEU A 56 -0.03 15.65 -3.01
N ILE A 57 0.93 16.23 -2.27
CA ILE A 57 2.11 15.49 -1.77
C ILE A 57 1.68 14.37 -0.83
N LEU A 58 0.74 14.64 0.06
CA LEU A 58 0.21 13.63 0.98
C LEU A 58 -0.46 12.47 0.22
N ALA A 59 -1.26 12.78 -0.80
CA ALA A 59 -1.93 11.80 -1.64
C ALA A 59 -0.92 10.97 -2.45
N ALA A 60 0.07 11.60 -3.08
CA ALA A 60 1.13 10.91 -3.83
C ALA A 60 1.96 9.99 -2.92
N THR A 61 2.28 10.47 -1.71
CA THR A 61 2.98 9.66 -0.69
C THR A 61 2.17 8.44 -0.30
N PHE A 62 0.87 8.62 -0.03
CA PHE A 62 -0.04 7.52 0.29
C PHE A 62 -0.07 6.48 -0.82
N GLU A 63 -0.25 6.89 -2.08
CA GLU A 63 -0.29 5.96 -3.23
C GLU A 63 1.01 5.18 -3.39
N ALA A 64 2.17 5.84 -3.27
CA ALA A 64 3.47 5.19 -3.38
C ALA A 64 3.68 4.15 -2.26
N VAL A 65 3.37 4.52 -1.01
CA VAL A 65 3.49 3.61 0.14
C VAL A 65 2.49 2.45 0.02
N PHE A 66 1.27 2.72 -0.42
CA PHE A 66 0.24 1.70 -0.63
C PHE A 66 0.63 0.70 -1.74
N ALA A 67 1.16 1.18 -2.85
CA ALA A 67 1.65 0.34 -3.94
C ALA A 67 2.80 -0.57 -3.49
N LEU A 68 3.76 -0.02 -2.73
CA LEU A 68 4.86 -0.81 -2.15
C LEU A 68 4.34 -1.87 -1.17
N HIS A 69 3.37 -1.53 -0.33
CA HIS A 69 2.75 -2.46 0.61
C HIS A 69 2.06 -3.63 -0.11
N VAL A 70 1.20 -3.33 -1.08
CA VAL A 70 0.50 -4.35 -1.88
C VAL A 70 1.50 -5.23 -2.65
N GLY A 71 2.57 -4.61 -3.18
CA GLY A 71 3.63 -5.33 -3.88
C GLY A 71 4.38 -6.33 -2.98
N VAL A 72 4.72 -5.94 -1.75
CA VAL A 72 5.34 -6.85 -0.76
C VAL A 72 4.40 -8.00 -0.41
N GLU A 73 3.14 -7.70 -0.12
CA GLU A 73 2.15 -8.74 0.20
C GLU A 73 1.92 -9.73 -0.94
N ARG A 74 1.98 -9.27 -2.20
CA ARG A 74 1.85 -10.15 -3.38
C ARG A 74 3.03 -11.11 -3.49
N VAL A 75 4.26 -10.63 -3.28
CA VAL A 75 5.45 -11.50 -3.27
C VAL A 75 5.38 -12.51 -2.12
N GLY A 76 4.95 -12.09 -0.92
CA GLY A 76 4.75 -13.01 0.21
C GLY A 76 3.74 -14.11 -0.10
N ARG A 77 2.61 -13.79 -0.75
CA ARG A 77 1.62 -14.80 -1.19
C ARG A 77 2.15 -15.76 -2.24
N TYR A 78 2.98 -15.27 -3.15
CA TYR A 78 3.68 -16.11 -4.09
C TYR A 78 4.60 -17.12 -3.38
N LEU A 79 5.40 -16.66 -2.41
CA LEU A 79 6.25 -17.53 -1.59
C LEU A 79 5.43 -18.57 -0.80
N GLU A 80 4.30 -18.15 -0.22
CA GLU A 80 3.38 -19.05 0.50
C GLU A 80 2.90 -20.21 -0.39
N VAL A 81 2.56 -19.93 -1.65
CA VAL A 81 1.93 -20.91 -2.55
C VAL A 81 2.95 -21.76 -3.28
N PHE A 82 4.02 -21.16 -3.82
CA PHE A 82 4.96 -21.86 -4.69
C PHE A 82 6.12 -22.52 -3.93
N PHE A 83 6.51 -21.96 -2.78
CA PHE A 83 7.62 -22.47 -1.96
C PHE A 83 7.17 -23.12 -0.66
N ASP A 84 5.86 -23.19 -0.41
CA ASP A 84 5.28 -23.69 0.86
C ASP A 84 5.91 -23.05 2.10
N ASP A 85 6.14 -21.72 2.03
CA ASP A 85 6.84 -20.96 3.07
C ASP A 85 6.02 -20.91 4.36
N GLY A 86 6.44 -21.72 5.33
CA GLY A 86 5.79 -21.82 6.64
C GLY A 86 5.80 -20.51 7.41
N TRP A 87 6.83 -19.68 7.25
CA TRP A 87 6.90 -18.35 7.87
C TRP A 87 5.84 -17.40 7.30
N GLU A 88 5.73 -17.32 5.97
CA GLU A 88 4.73 -16.46 5.33
C GLU A 88 3.31 -16.89 5.70
N ARG A 89 3.07 -18.20 5.79
CA ARG A 89 1.79 -18.76 6.24
C ARG A 89 1.48 -18.38 7.69
N ALA A 90 2.45 -18.52 8.59
CA ALA A 90 2.33 -18.16 9.99
C ALA A 90 2.14 -16.64 10.17
N ALA A 91 2.92 -15.82 9.48
CA ALA A 91 2.81 -14.35 9.52
C ALA A 91 1.44 -13.87 9.03
N MET A 92 0.91 -14.48 7.96
CA MET A 92 -0.43 -14.19 7.47
C MET A 92 -1.54 -14.62 8.43
N ALA A 93 -1.37 -15.75 9.12
CA ALA A 93 -2.30 -16.21 10.14
C ALA A 93 -2.27 -15.32 11.39
N PHE A 94 -1.08 -14.90 11.84
CA PHE A 94 -0.87 -14.01 12.97
C PHE A 94 -1.51 -12.62 12.74
N GLY A 95 -1.46 -12.11 11.51
CA GLY A 95 -2.07 -10.84 11.13
C GLY A 95 -3.61 -10.84 11.08
N ARG A 96 -4.29 -11.91 11.56
CA ARG A 96 -5.75 -12.05 11.63
C ARG A 96 -6.30 -12.09 13.07
N PRO A 97 -6.04 -11.13 13.95
CA PRO A 97 -6.67 -11.13 15.27
C PRO A 97 -8.14 -10.77 15.12
N LYS A 98 -9.01 -11.51 15.82
CA LYS A 98 -10.45 -11.29 15.79
C LYS A 98 -10.88 -9.91 16.34
N HIS A 99 -10.03 -9.23 17.13
CA HIS A 99 -10.37 -7.99 17.85
C HIS A 99 -9.27 -6.92 17.96
N ALA A 100 -8.13 -7.03 17.27
CA ALA A 100 -7.10 -6.00 17.35
C ALA A 100 -7.32 -4.90 16.31
N VAL A 101 -7.06 -3.66 16.71
CA VAL A 101 -6.88 -2.54 15.77
C VAL A 101 -5.74 -2.93 14.84
N ARG A 102 -6.05 -3.13 13.57
CA ARG A 102 -5.06 -3.60 12.59
C ARG A 102 -4.02 -2.50 12.41
N ILE A 103 -2.75 -2.88 12.31
CA ILE A 103 -1.63 -1.95 12.01
C ILE A 103 -1.96 -1.11 10.76
N ASP A 104 -2.66 -1.68 9.77
CA ASP A 104 -3.20 -0.98 8.61
C ASP A 104 -4.12 0.20 8.98
N ALA A 105 -4.85 0.12 10.10
CA ALA A 105 -5.71 1.22 10.55
C ALA A 105 -4.90 2.40 11.10
N LEU A 106 -3.79 2.13 11.82
CA LEU A 106 -2.89 3.18 12.30
C LEU A 106 -2.23 3.92 11.14
N PHE A 107 -1.83 3.18 10.10
CA PHE A 107 -1.26 3.77 8.89
C PHE A 107 -2.26 4.72 8.21
N VAL A 108 -3.49 4.27 7.97
CA VAL A 108 -4.55 5.12 7.39
C VAL A 108 -4.87 6.32 8.29
N ALA A 109 -4.87 6.13 9.61
CA ALA A 109 -5.15 7.20 10.57
C ALA A 109 -4.14 8.33 10.48
N VAL A 110 -2.85 8.05 10.28
CA VAL A 110 -1.82 9.09 10.12
C VAL A 110 -2.12 9.97 8.92
N PHE A 111 -2.46 9.40 7.77
CA PHE A 111 -2.82 10.16 6.58
C PHE A 111 -4.14 10.93 6.74
N ALA A 112 -5.13 10.34 7.42
CA ALA A 112 -6.39 11.01 7.70
C ALA A 112 -6.21 12.21 8.63
N LEU A 113 -5.41 12.07 9.70
CA LEU A 113 -5.06 13.16 10.61
C LEU A 113 -4.25 14.25 9.92
N ALA A 114 -3.27 13.88 9.08
CA ALA A 114 -2.50 14.82 8.30
C ALA A 114 -3.39 15.62 7.32
N ALA A 115 -4.33 14.95 6.64
CA ALA A 115 -5.29 15.61 5.76
C ALA A 115 -6.23 16.55 6.53
N ALA A 116 -6.74 16.13 7.68
CA ALA A 116 -7.55 16.98 8.54
C ALA A 116 -6.78 18.22 9.02
N TRP A 117 -5.52 18.04 9.44
CA TRP A 117 -4.64 19.14 9.80
C TRP A 117 -4.36 20.09 8.64
N ASN A 118 -4.15 19.53 7.45
CA ASN A 118 -3.92 20.29 6.22
C ASN A 118 -5.10 21.21 5.83
N LEU A 119 -6.32 20.88 6.24
CA LEU A 119 -7.51 21.66 5.98
C LEU A 119 -7.60 22.90 6.89
N MET A 120 -7.00 22.88 8.08
CA MET A 120 -7.14 23.92 9.09
C MET A 120 -6.75 25.34 8.62
N PRO A 121 -5.60 25.56 7.94
CA PRO A 121 -5.26 26.88 7.42
C PRO A 121 -6.30 27.44 6.47
N ALA A 122 -6.89 26.59 5.61
CA ALA A 122 -7.93 27.03 4.69
C ALA A 122 -9.19 27.48 5.43
N LEU A 123 -9.61 26.79 6.49
CA LEU A 123 -10.80 27.16 7.28
C LEU A 123 -10.60 28.48 8.04
N VAL A 124 -9.37 28.73 8.53
CA VAL A 124 -9.06 29.99 9.29
C VAL A 124 -8.96 31.18 8.35
N ALA A 125 -8.54 30.98 7.10
CA ALA A 125 -8.36 32.08 6.13
C ALA A 125 -9.67 32.64 5.54
N GLN A 126 -10.85 32.20 6.02
CA GLN A 126 -12.16 32.64 5.57
C GLN A 126 -12.33 32.57 4.03
N PRO A 127 -12.25 31.38 3.45
CA PRO A 127 -12.35 31.18 2.00
C PRO A 127 -13.75 31.55 1.48
N THR A 128 -13.86 31.85 0.19
CA THR A 128 -15.15 31.95 -0.49
C THR A 128 -15.89 30.60 -0.50
N SER A 129 -17.19 30.63 -0.80
CA SER A 129 -17.99 29.39 -0.88
C SER A 129 -17.47 28.45 -1.94
N GLU A 130 -16.98 28.94 -3.07
CA GLU A 130 -16.40 28.13 -4.15
C GLU A 130 -15.05 27.54 -3.73
N GLU A 131 -14.19 28.32 -3.07
CA GLU A 131 -12.91 27.84 -2.57
C GLU A 131 -13.09 26.72 -1.56
N ILE A 132 -13.98 26.89 -0.57
CA ILE A 132 -14.23 25.88 0.45
C ILE A 132 -14.85 24.61 -0.15
N ALA A 133 -15.74 24.75 -1.13
CA ALA A 133 -16.32 23.61 -1.84
C ALA A 133 -15.23 22.82 -2.61
N PHE A 134 -14.32 23.51 -3.28
CA PHE A 134 -13.23 22.90 -4.04
C PHE A 134 -12.20 22.23 -3.11
N ILE A 135 -11.73 22.93 -2.08
CA ILE A 135 -10.77 22.43 -1.10
C ILE A 135 -11.38 21.24 -0.33
N GLY A 136 -12.60 21.41 0.17
CA GLY A 136 -13.32 20.36 0.90
C GLY A 136 -13.60 19.15 0.03
N GLY A 137 -13.98 19.35 -1.23
CA GLY A 137 -14.16 18.28 -2.21
C GLY A 137 -12.89 17.46 -2.44
N ALA A 138 -11.74 18.12 -2.58
CA ALA A 138 -10.45 17.44 -2.72
C ALA A 138 -10.07 16.61 -1.48
N HIS A 139 -10.27 17.16 -0.27
CA HIS A 139 -10.04 16.45 0.99
C HIS A 139 -11.01 15.26 1.15
N ALA A 140 -12.28 15.45 0.81
CA ALA A 140 -13.27 14.36 0.83
C ALA A 140 -12.89 13.25 -0.14
N LEU A 141 -12.46 13.57 -1.37
CA LEU A 141 -12.00 12.60 -2.36
C LEU A 141 -10.80 11.81 -1.84
N PHE A 142 -9.82 12.47 -1.21
CA PHE A 142 -8.69 11.80 -0.58
C PHE A 142 -9.15 10.88 0.57
N GLY A 143 -10.07 11.34 1.42
CA GLY A 143 -10.67 10.54 2.49
C GLY A 143 -11.36 9.26 1.95
N VAL A 144 -12.18 9.40 0.90
CA VAL A 144 -12.79 8.27 0.20
C VAL A 144 -11.72 7.30 -0.34
N ARG A 145 -10.64 7.84 -0.92
CA ARG A 145 -9.52 7.02 -1.42
C ARG A 145 -8.83 6.23 -0.30
N LEU A 146 -8.62 6.84 0.88
CA LEU A 146 -8.05 6.13 2.05
C LEU A 146 -8.93 4.97 2.50
N VAL A 147 -10.25 5.18 2.58
CA VAL A 147 -11.22 4.14 2.96
C VAL A 147 -11.26 3.04 1.90
N TYR A 148 -11.32 3.41 0.61
CA TYR A 148 -11.34 2.45 -0.51
C TYR A 148 -10.10 1.58 -0.57
N ALA A 149 -8.90 2.15 -0.32
CA ALA A 149 -7.65 1.41 -0.31
C ALA A 149 -7.68 0.24 0.69
N ARG A 150 -8.29 0.45 1.86
CA ARG A 150 -8.43 -0.58 2.90
C ARG A 150 -9.30 -1.75 2.44
N PHE A 151 -10.43 -1.46 1.78
CA PHE A 151 -11.32 -2.51 1.26
C PHE A 151 -10.66 -3.27 0.11
N THR A 152 -9.98 -2.56 -0.78
CA THR A 152 -9.32 -3.15 -1.93
C THR A 152 -8.19 -4.09 -1.52
N ALA A 153 -7.33 -3.70 -0.56
CA ALA A 153 -6.24 -4.53 -0.08
C ALA A 153 -6.72 -5.88 0.49
N SER A 154 -7.83 -5.89 1.24
CA SER A 154 -8.36 -7.12 1.81
C SER A 154 -8.90 -8.10 0.76
N LYS A 155 -9.61 -7.59 -0.25
CA LYS A 155 -10.11 -8.39 -1.38
C LYS A 155 -8.96 -8.91 -2.26
N GLN A 156 -7.96 -8.07 -2.53
CA GLN A 156 -6.82 -8.43 -3.36
C GLN A 156 -6.03 -9.61 -2.80
N ARG A 157 -5.96 -9.74 -1.47
CA ARG A 157 -5.29 -10.89 -0.80
C ARG A 157 -5.91 -12.23 -1.19
N GLU A 158 -7.23 -12.31 -1.22
CA GLU A 158 -7.95 -13.55 -1.56
C GLU A 158 -7.84 -13.86 -3.05
N ILE A 159 -7.98 -12.83 -3.89
CA ILE A 159 -7.87 -12.95 -5.36
C ILE A 159 -6.46 -13.42 -5.76
N ASP A 160 -5.41 -12.79 -5.23
CA ASP A 160 -4.03 -13.16 -5.55
C ASP A 160 -3.71 -14.60 -5.12
N ARG A 161 -4.19 -15.02 -3.93
CA ARG A 161 -3.98 -16.39 -3.44
C ARG A 161 -4.70 -17.42 -4.31
N ALA A 162 -5.93 -17.15 -4.72
CA ALA A 162 -6.68 -18.02 -5.62
C ALA A 162 -5.96 -18.16 -6.97
N ARG A 163 -5.55 -17.03 -7.57
CA ARG A 163 -4.82 -17.03 -8.84
C ARG A 163 -3.48 -17.78 -8.78
N PHE A 164 -2.71 -17.60 -7.72
CA PHE A 164 -1.44 -18.33 -7.57
C PHE A 164 -1.65 -19.84 -7.44
N ARG A 165 -2.71 -20.29 -6.76
CA ARG A 165 -3.06 -21.71 -6.71
C ARG A 165 -3.46 -22.27 -8.08
N GLU A 166 -4.30 -21.55 -8.83
CA GLU A 166 -4.66 -21.92 -10.19
C GLU A 166 -3.42 -22.05 -11.10
N LEU A 167 -2.48 -21.11 -10.99
CA LEU A 167 -1.23 -21.15 -11.75
C LEU A 167 -0.37 -22.36 -11.35
N LEU A 168 -0.24 -22.65 -10.07
CA LEU A 168 0.51 -23.82 -9.59
C LEU A 168 -0.11 -25.12 -10.09
N GLU A 169 -1.43 -25.25 -10.03
CA GLU A 169 -2.15 -26.43 -10.51
C GLU A 169 -2.05 -26.59 -12.04
N SER A 170 -2.07 -25.50 -12.78
CA SER A 170 -1.89 -25.53 -14.24
C SER A 170 -0.48 -25.95 -14.64
N SER A 171 0.54 -25.48 -13.92
CA SER A 171 1.94 -25.86 -14.14
C SER A 171 2.14 -27.36 -13.89
N ARG A 172 1.61 -27.88 -12.78
CA ARG A 172 1.69 -29.31 -12.47
C ARG A 172 1.03 -30.19 -13.54
N ARG A 173 -0.14 -29.80 -14.04
CA ARG A 173 -0.82 -30.54 -15.12
C ARG A 173 -0.02 -30.53 -16.42
N HIS A 174 0.71 -29.47 -16.71
CA HIS A 174 1.57 -29.39 -17.89
C HIS A 174 2.74 -30.36 -17.77
N GLU A 175 3.41 -30.38 -16.63
CA GLU A 175 4.53 -31.29 -16.34
C GLU A 175 4.09 -32.76 -16.42
N GLU A 176 2.97 -33.11 -15.82
CA GLU A 176 2.41 -34.49 -15.90
C GLU A 176 2.09 -34.93 -17.34
N HIS A 177 1.58 -33.97 -18.15
CA HIS A 177 1.26 -34.25 -19.54
C HIS A 177 2.51 -34.40 -20.43
N GLU A 178 3.55 -33.64 -20.17
CA GLU A 178 4.85 -33.78 -20.86
C GLU A 178 5.56 -35.09 -20.48
N ASP A 179 5.51 -35.48 -19.21
CA ASP A 179 6.12 -36.70 -18.72
C ASP A 179 5.40 -37.94 -19.29
N SER A 180 4.08 -37.92 -19.39
CA SER A 180 3.27 -38.96 -20.04
C SER A 180 3.58 -39.12 -21.52
N ARG A 181 4.09 -38.12 -22.21
CA ARG A 181 4.48 -38.18 -23.63
C ARG A 181 5.92 -38.69 -23.84
N ARG A 182 6.73 -38.68 -22.78
CA ARG A 182 8.14 -39.10 -22.84
C ARG A 182 8.34 -40.59 -22.50
N VAL A 183 7.31 -41.24 -21.95
CA VAL A 183 7.36 -42.70 -21.68
C VAL A 183 7.00 -43.43 -22.98
N PRO A 184 7.95 -44.20 -23.60
CA PRO A 184 7.74 -44.93 -24.84
C PRO A 184 6.78 -46.10 -24.65
#